data_f646a772b0d8bce688660c29e889ed1a
#
_entry.id   f646a772b0d8bce688660c29e889ed1a
#
_cell.length_a   1.000
_cell.length_b   1.000
_cell.length_c   1.000
_cell.angle_alpha   90.00
_cell.angle_beta   90.00
_cell.angle_gamma   90.00
#
_symmetry.space_group_name_H-M   'P 1'
#
loop_
_entity.id
_entity.type
_entity.pdbx_description
1 polymer ?
#
loop_
_entity_poly.entity_id
_entity_poly.type
_entity_poly.pdbx_seq_one_letter_code
_entity_poly.pdbx_strand_id
1 'polypeptide(L)'
;MITATAESYEQARELLELGVDRIYIGEKAFGLRLPKPFSFAEMRKIAELVHESGKELTVAVNALMHQGMMDALPDYLDYLEEIKADYITVGDAGVFYICNRDKRPFKMIYDASTMVTSSRQINFWGKQAGASEAVLAREIPSAELFIMAENLQIPA
;
A
#
# COMPACT_ATOMS: atom_id res chain seq x y z
N MET A 1 -3.95 11.13 -10.35
CA MET A 1 -4.52 10.18 -9.37
C MET A 1 -4.20 10.71 -7.97
N ILE A 2 -5.19 10.75 -7.09
CA ILE A 2 -5.07 11.22 -5.71
C ILE A 2 -5.36 10.06 -4.77
N THR A 3 -4.38 9.71 -3.92
CA THR A 3 -4.55 8.75 -2.82
C THR A 3 -4.67 9.51 -1.51
N ALA A 4 -5.67 9.20 -0.70
CA ALA A 4 -5.87 9.82 0.60
C ALA A 4 -6.02 8.77 1.71
N THR A 5 -5.51 9.11 2.90
CA THR A 5 -5.74 8.33 4.12
C THR A 5 -7.06 8.75 4.77
N ALA A 6 -7.78 7.80 5.35
CA ALA A 6 -8.99 8.07 6.12
C ALA A 6 -8.82 7.65 7.59
N GLU A 7 -9.48 8.35 8.50
CA GLU A 7 -9.50 8.07 9.94
C GLU A 7 -10.84 7.51 10.42
N SER A 8 -11.85 7.54 9.55
CA SER A 8 -13.18 7.01 9.81
C SER A 8 -13.90 6.62 8.52
N TYR A 9 -15.00 5.89 8.65
CA TYR A 9 -15.88 5.57 7.52
C TYR A 9 -16.49 6.86 6.92
N GLU A 10 -16.91 7.80 7.75
CA GLU A 10 -17.49 9.08 7.34
C GLU A 10 -16.47 9.89 6.54
N GLN A 11 -15.23 9.97 7.00
CA GLN A 11 -14.18 10.68 6.28
C GLN A 11 -13.83 9.98 4.94
N ALA A 12 -13.82 8.66 4.90
CA ALA A 12 -13.62 7.94 3.64
C ALA A 12 -14.70 8.30 2.62
N ARG A 13 -15.96 8.38 3.05
CA ARG A 13 -17.06 8.79 2.18
C ARG A 13 -16.91 10.23 1.68
N GLU A 14 -16.59 11.17 2.56
CA GLU A 14 -16.38 12.58 2.19
C GLU A 14 -15.22 12.72 1.18
N LEU A 15 -14.12 11.99 1.38
CA LEU A 15 -12.99 12.00 0.45
C LEU A 15 -13.38 11.46 -0.94
N LEU A 16 -14.19 10.40 -0.99
CA LEU A 16 -14.70 9.85 -2.25
C LEU A 16 -15.63 10.84 -2.97
N GLU A 17 -16.53 11.51 -2.23
CA GLU A 17 -17.39 12.57 -2.77
C GLU A 17 -16.59 13.76 -3.32
N LEU A 18 -15.44 14.08 -2.74
CA LEU A 18 -14.49 15.09 -3.21
C LEU A 18 -13.67 14.65 -4.43
N GLY A 19 -13.83 13.42 -4.89
CA GLY A 19 -13.19 12.92 -6.11
C GLY A 19 -11.81 12.28 -5.90
N VAL A 20 -11.47 11.85 -4.69
CA VAL A 20 -10.27 11.05 -4.42
C VAL A 20 -10.37 9.73 -5.20
N ASP A 21 -9.26 9.30 -5.81
CA ASP A 21 -9.22 8.11 -6.64
C ASP A 21 -8.96 6.83 -5.85
N ARG A 22 -8.26 6.95 -4.72
CA ARG A 22 -7.82 5.80 -3.92
C ARG A 22 -7.86 6.12 -2.44
N ILE A 23 -8.47 5.25 -1.64
CA ILE A 23 -8.46 5.33 -0.17
C ILE A 23 -7.37 4.40 0.39
N TYR A 24 -6.57 4.93 1.32
CA TYR A 24 -5.50 4.22 2.01
C TYR A 24 -5.88 3.99 3.47
N ILE A 25 -5.94 2.73 3.88
CA ILE A 25 -6.24 2.30 5.24
C ILE A 25 -5.29 1.18 5.68
N GLY A 26 -5.43 0.71 6.92
CA GLY A 26 -4.69 -0.47 7.39
C GLY A 26 -5.06 -0.90 8.79
N GLU A 27 -4.62 -2.08 9.14
CA GLU A 27 -4.75 -2.68 10.46
C GLU A 27 -3.48 -2.41 11.29
N LYS A 28 -3.61 -2.38 12.62
CA LYS A 28 -2.56 -1.96 13.54
C LYS A 28 -1.29 -2.81 13.49
N ALA A 29 -1.42 -4.13 13.33
CA ALA A 29 -0.29 -5.05 13.38
C ALA A 29 0.56 -4.99 12.10
N PHE A 30 -0.09 -4.82 10.94
CA PHE A 30 0.55 -4.92 9.63
C PHE A 30 0.84 -3.58 8.96
N GLY A 31 0.26 -2.48 9.44
CA GLY A 31 0.43 -1.15 8.87
C GLY A 31 1.27 -0.21 9.74
N LEU A 32 2.21 0.51 9.10
CA LEU A 32 2.97 1.60 9.72
C LEU A 32 2.41 2.96 9.33
N ARG A 33 2.60 3.95 10.23
CA ARG A 33 2.29 5.37 9.98
C ARG A 33 0.84 5.62 9.57
N LEU A 34 -0.07 4.78 10.08
CA LEU A 34 -1.49 4.99 9.87
C LEU A 34 -1.98 6.13 10.79
N PRO A 35 -2.80 7.07 10.28
CA PRO A 35 -3.43 8.09 11.13
C PRO A 35 -4.32 7.43 12.18
N LYS A 36 -5.09 6.42 11.77
CA LYS A 36 -5.87 5.54 12.64
C LYS A 36 -5.87 4.12 12.05
N PRO A 37 -5.51 3.08 12.81
CA PRO A 37 -5.73 1.71 12.40
C PRO A 37 -7.21 1.33 12.50
N PHE A 38 -7.66 0.46 11.59
CA PHE A 38 -9.03 -0.03 11.54
C PHE A 38 -9.09 -1.51 11.98
N SER A 39 -10.21 -1.91 12.55
CA SER A 39 -10.55 -3.31 12.72
C SER A 39 -10.92 -3.94 11.39
N PHE A 40 -10.87 -5.26 11.29
CA PHE A 40 -11.29 -6.00 10.08
C PHE A 40 -12.74 -5.66 9.65
N ALA A 41 -13.66 -5.54 10.62
CA ALA A 41 -15.04 -5.18 10.32
C ALA A 41 -15.19 -3.77 9.74
N GLU A 42 -14.40 -2.81 10.21
CA GLU A 42 -14.37 -1.44 9.67
C GLU A 42 -13.72 -1.41 8.28
N MET A 43 -12.60 -2.13 8.09
CA MET A 43 -11.94 -2.23 6.80
C MET A 43 -12.87 -2.81 5.73
N ARG A 44 -13.65 -3.84 6.05
CA ARG A 44 -14.66 -4.42 5.14
C ARG A 44 -15.68 -3.39 4.70
N LYS A 45 -16.26 -2.63 5.64
CA LYS A 45 -17.23 -1.58 5.33
C LYS A 45 -16.65 -0.48 4.44
N ILE A 46 -15.40 -0.09 4.70
CA ILE A 46 -14.72 0.91 3.87
C ILE A 46 -14.44 0.34 2.48
N ALA A 47 -14.03 -0.92 2.36
CA ALA A 47 -13.81 -1.58 1.08
C ALA A 47 -15.08 -1.59 0.22
N GLU A 48 -16.22 -1.97 0.80
CA GLU A 48 -17.52 -1.94 0.14
C GLU A 48 -17.84 -0.53 -0.37
N LEU A 49 -17.72 0.49 0.48
CA LEU A 49 -17.96 1.89 0.12
C LEU A 49 -17.06 2.36 -1.03
N VAL A 50 -15.76 2.03 -1.00
CA VAL A 50 -14.80 2.42 -2.02
C VAL A 50 -15.16 1.79 -3.37
N HIS A 51 -15.46 0.50 -3.38
CA HIS A 51 -15.81 -0.22 -4.61
C HIS A 51 -17.17 0.20 -5.16
N GLU A 52 -18.18 0.46 -4.32
CA GLU A 52 -19.47 1.03 -4.74
C GLU A 52 -19.30 2.41 -5.40
N SER A 53 -18.28 3.17 -4.98
CA SER A 53 -17.93 4.45 -5.60
C SER A 53 -17.08 4.30 -6.88
N GLY A 54 -16.77 3.07 -7.32
CA GLY A 54 -15.93 2.81 -8.49
C GLY A 54 -14.47 3.25 -8.30
N LYS A 55 -13.98 3.27 -7.06
CA LYS A 55 -12.64 3.71 -6.67
C LYS A 55 -11.79 2.54 -6.17
N GLU A 56 -10.50 2.79 -5.91
CA GLU A 56 -9.52 1.77 -5.53
C GLU A 56 -9.21 1.80 -4.03
N LEU A 57 -9.00 0.62 -3.45
CA LEU A 57 -8.57 0.45 -2.06
C LEU A 57 -7.12 0.04 -1.98
N THR A 58 -6.32 0.77 -1.22
CA THR A 58 -4.97 0.39 -0.82
C THR A 58 -4.93 0.05 0.66
N VAL A 59 -4.33 -1.08 0.98
CA VAL A 59 -4.15 -1.49 2.38
C VAL A 59 -2.67 -1.51 2.75
N ALA A 60 -2.35 -0.93 3.92
CA ALA A 60 -1.01 -0.94 4.47
C ALA A 60 -0.62 -2.35 4.96
N VAL A 61 0.46 -2.89 4.39
CA VAL A 61 1.15 -4.12 4.79
C VAL A 61 2.65 -3.81 4.90
N ASN A 62 2.97 -2.62 5.37
CA ASN A 62 4.31 -2.04 5.34
C ASN A 62 5.03 -2.05 6.69
N ALA A 63 4.51 -2.78 7.69
CA ALA A 63 5.22 -3.00 8.93
C ALA A 63 6.52 -3.77 8.71
N LEU A 64 7.51 -3.54 9.58
CA LEU A 64 8.72 -4.37 9.64
C LEU A 64 8.33 -5.70 10.28
N MET A 65 8.37 -6.77 9.48
CA MET A 65 7.85 -8.07 9.89
C MET A 65 8.86 -8.84 10.77
N HIS A 66 8.46 -9.17 11.98
CA HIS A 66 9.15 -10.17 12.78
C HIS A 66 8.46 -11.53 12.66
N GLN A 67 9.08 -12.62 13.16
CA GLN A 67 8.65 -14.00 12.90
C GLN A 67 7.15 -14.24 13.16
N GLY A 68 6.63 -13.80 14.32
CA GLY A 68 5.21 -14.02 14.65
C GLY A 68 4.23 -13.29 13.72
N MET A 69 4.64 -12.15 13.15
CA MET A 69 3.83 -11.47 12.14
C MET A 69 3.87 -12.19 10.79
N MET A 70 5.04 -12.72 10.41
CA MET A 70 5.18 -13.53 9.20
C MET A 70 4.33 -14.80 9.25
N ASP A 71 4.20 -15.41 10.42
CA ASP A 71 3.36 -16.61 10.63
C ASP A 71 1.86 -16.29 10.48
N ALA A 72 1.44 -15.09 10.87
CA ALA A 72 0.05 -14.61 10.76
C ALA A 72 -0.26 -13.94 9.40
N LEU A 73 0.75 -13.62 8.60
CA LEU A 73 0.58 -12.89 7.35
C LEU A 73 -0.31 -13.61 6.32
N PRO A 74 -0.21 -14.95 6.11
CA PRO A 74 -1.08 -15.63 5.15
C PRO A 74 -2.56 -15.43 5.42
N ASP A 75 -3.01 -15.59 6.67
CA ASP A 75 -4.41 -15.40 7.06
C ASP A 75 -4.86 -13.93 6.85
N TYR A 76 -3.96 -12.98 7.10
CA TYR A 76 -4.24 -11.57 6.83
C TYR A 76 -4.37 -11.29 5.34
N LEU A 77 -3.51 -11.88 4.50
CA LEU A 77 -3.61 -11.73 3.05
C LEU A 77 -4.89 -12.38 2.50
N ASP A 78 -5.32 -13.53 3.04
CA ASP A 78 -6.60 -14.16 2.69
C ASP A 78 -7.77 -13.22 3.00
N TYR A 79 -7.74 -12.57 4.16
CA TYR A 79 -8.73 -11.54 4.50
C TYR A 79 -8.72 -10.36 3.52
N LEU A 80 -7.54 -9.87 3.11
CA LEU A 80 -7.43 -8.79 2.13
C LEU A 80 -7.98 -9.18 0.76
N GLU A 81 -7.83 -10.44 0.35
CA GLU A 81 -8.47 -10.96 -0.87
C GLU A 81 -10.00 -10.99 -0.73
N GLU A 82 -10.50 -11.41 0.44
CA GLU A 82 -11.95 -11.45 0.71
C GLU A 82 -12.59 -10.07 0.58
N ILE A 83 -11.95 -9.02 1.10
CA ILE A 83 -12.43 -7.63 0.96
C ILE A 83 -12.05 -7.00 -0.38
N LYS A 84 -11.39 -7.73 -1.28
CA LYS A 84 -10.97 -7.30 -2.62
C LYS A 84 -10.07 -6.06 -2.60
N ALA A 85 -9.07 -6.02 -1.71
CA ALA A 85 -8.08 -4.96 -1.76
C ALA A 85 -7.41 -4.91 -3.14
N ASP A 86 -7.36 -3.75 -3.77
CA ASP A 86 -6.77 -3.57 -5.11
C ASP A 86 -5.24 -3.50 -5.02
N TYR A 87 -4.77 -2.80 -3.99
CA TYR A 87 -3.34 -2.59 -3.75
C TYR A 87 -2.98 -2.90 -2.29
N ILE A 88 -1.76 -3.34 -2.09
CA ILE A 88 -1.11 -3.37 -0.78
C ILE A 88 0.19 -2.58 -0.83
N THR A 89 0.47 -1.80 0.22
CA THR A 89 1.76 -1.11 0.37
C THR A 89 2.70 -2.00 1.15
N VAL A 90 3.85 -2.33 0.60
CA VAL A 90 4.78 -3.34 1.12
C VAL A 90 6.14 -2.72 1.41
N GLY A 91 6.64 -2.90 2.64
CA GLY A 91 7.97 -2.47 3.06
C GLY A 91 8.97 -3.62 3.29
N ASP A 92 8.48 -4.84 3.46
CA ASP A 92 9.28 -6.02 3.80
C ASP A 92 9.43 -6.99 2.61
N ALA A 93 10.66 -7.43 2.34
CA ALA A 93 10.95 -8.35 1.25
C ALA A 93 10.25 -9.72 1.39
N GLY A 94 10.00 -10.17 2.63
CA GLY A 94 9.28 -11.42 2.90
C GLY A 94 7.82 -11.34 2.44
N VAL A 95 7.17 -10.17 2.58
CA VAL A 95 5.81 -9.95 2.07
C VAL A 95 5.77 -10.06 0.56
N PHE A 96 6.70 -9.39 -0.15
CA PHE A 96 6.83 -9.54 -1.61
C PHE A 96 7.03 -11.00 -2.02
N TYR A 97 7.90 -11.71 -1.31
CA TYR A 97 8.17 -13.12 -1.59
C TYR A 97 6.92 -13.98 -1.46
N ILE A 98 6.16 -13.83 -0.35
CA ILE A 98 4.93 -14.59 -0.11
C ILE A 98 3.87 -14.27 -1.16
N CYS A 99 3.64 -12.98 -1.45
CA CYS A 99 2.65 -12.58 -2.44
C CYS A 99 2.96 -13.15 -3.84
N ASN A 100 4.23 -13.13 -4.26
CA ASN A 100 4.63 -13.70 -5.54
C ASN A 100 4.56 -15.23 -5.57
N ARG A 101 5.03 -15.91 -4.51
CA ARG A 101 4.97 -17.36 -4.38
C ARG A 101 3.54 -17.88 -4.47
N ASP A 102 2.62 -17.24 -3.75
CA ASP A 102 1.23 -17.65 -3.63
C ASP A 102 0.34 -17.04 -4.73
N LYS A 103 0.92 -16.21 -5.62
CA LYS A 103 0.24 -15.52 -6.73
C LYS A 103 -0.96 -14.72 -6.25
N ARG A 104 -0.75 -13.93 -5.17
CA ARG A 104 -1.79 -13.06 -4.63
C ARG A 104 -2.25 -12.03 -5.67
N PRO A 105 -3.56 -11.68 -5.71
CA PRO A 105 -4.11 -10.83 -6.78
C PRO A 105 -3.78 -9.35 -6.64
N PHE A 106 -3.21 -8.92 -5.52
CA PHE A 106 -2.95 -7.52 -5.24
C PHE A 106 -1.88 -6.94 -6.16
N LYS A 107 -2.04 -5.69 -6.55
CA LYS A 107 -0.92 -4.87 -7.01
C LYS A 107 -0.11 -4.41 -5.80
N MET A 108 1.20 -4.58 -5.85
CA MET A 108 2.10 -4.24 -4.74
C MET A 108 2.73 -2.87 -4.97
N ILE A 109 2.64 -2.00 -3.96
CA ILE A 109 3.30 -0.70 -3.94
C ILE A 109 4.53 -0.82 -3.04
N TYR A 110 5.72 -0.56 -3.56
CA TYR A 110 6.94 -0.55 -2.74
C TYR A 110 6.96 0.69 -1.83
N ASP A 111 6.95 0.49 -0.53
CA ASP A 111 7.07 1.58 0.44
C ASP A 111 8.54 1.93 0.71
N ALA A 112 9.06 2.86 -0.07
CA ALA A 112 10.39 3.42 0.12
C ALA A 112 10.43 4.57 1.15
N SER A 113 9.31 4.91 1.77
CA SER A 113 9.20 6.04 2.72
C SER A 113 10.01 5.85 4.00
N THR A 114 10.45 4.63 4.30
CA THR A 114 11.28 4.31 5.47
C THR A 114 12.77 4.45 5.22
N MET A 115 13.19 4.54 3.97
CA MET A 115 14.60 4.66 3.58
C MET A 115 14.74 5.65 2.42
N VAL A 116 15.76 6.50 2.47
CA VAL A 116 16.16 7.27 1.30
C VAL A 116 16.59 6.30 0.22
N THR A 117 15.98 6.40 -0.94
CA THR A 117 16.19 5.45 -2.02
C THR A 117 16.47 6.15 -3.34
N SER A 118 16.96 5.38 -4.31
CA SER A 118 17.27 5.85 -5.66
C SER A 118 16.31 5.21 -6.67
N SER A 119 16.21 5.80 -7.86
CA SER A 119 15.47 5.20 -8.97
C SER A 119 15.94 3.78 -9.30
N ARG A 120 17.23 3.48 -9.13
CA ARG A 120 17.78 2.13 -9.33
C ARG A 120 17.19 1.11 -8.36
N GLN A 121 17.04 1.48 -7.10
CA GLN A 121 16.43 0.60 -6.08
C GLN A 121 14.95 0.39 -6.36
N ILE A 122 14.23 1.43 -6.71
CA ILE A 122 12.79 1.34 -7.05
C ILE A 122 12.59 0.45 -8.28
N ASN A 123 13.38 0.67 -9.33
CA ASN A 123 13.33 -0.15 -10.54
C ASN A 123 13.69 -1.62 -10.27
N PHE A 124 14.61 -1.87 -9.33
CA PHE A 124 14.91 -3.24 -8.88
C PHE A 124 13.67 -3.92 -8.28
N TRP A 125 12.95 -3.24 -7.37
CA TRP A 125 11.74 -3.78 -6.77
C TRP A 125 10.62 -3.98 -7.80
N GLY A 126 10.47 -3.06 -8.75
CA GLY A 126 9.55 -3.23 -9.87
C GLY A 126 9.88 -4.47 -10.70
N LYS A 127 11.14 -4.60 -11.11
CA LYS A 127 11.57 -5.67 -12.01
C LYS A 127 11.67 -7.04 -11.34
N GLN A 128 12.17 -7.12 -10.11
CA GLN A 128 12.49 -8.39 -9.45
C GLN A 128 11.38 -8.87 -8.52
N ALA A 129 10.66 -7.96 -7.89
CA ALA A 129 9.63 -8.29 -6.91
C ALA A 129 8.20 -7.98 -7.39
N GLY A 130 8.04 -7.40 -8.58
CA GLY A 130 6.72 -7.12 -9.14
C GLY A 130 6.01 -5.93 -8.50
N ALA A 131 6.76 -4.99 -7.90
CA ALA A 131 6.16 -3.74 -7.45
C ALA A 131 5.59 -2.97 -8.66
N SER A 132 4.32 -2.58 -8.59
CA SER A 132 3.62 -1.82 -9.63
C SER A 132 3.81 -0.31 -9.51
N GLU A 133 4.04 0.16 -8.28
CA GLU A 133 4.23 1.56 -7.92
C GLU A 133 5.21 1.66 -6.74
N ALA A 134 5.68 2.87 -6.42
CA ALA A 134 6.48 3.12 -5.24
C ALA A 134 6.02 4.37 -4.49
N VAL A 135 6.22 4.39 -3.17
CA VAL A 135 6.08 5.60 -2.34
C VAL A 135 7.47 6.12 -2.03
N LEU A 136 7.76 7.37 -2.41
CA LEU A 136 9.06 7.99 -2.22
C LEU A 136 9.27 8.49 -0.79
N ALA A 137 10.52 8.48 -0.33
CA ALA A 137 10.89 9.08 0.94
C ALA A 137 10.72 10.60 0.91
N ARG A 138 10.19 11.17 1.99
CA ARG A 138 9.94 12.63 2.10
C ARG A 138 11.23 13.46 2.19
N GLU A 139 12.32 12.80 2.54
CA GLU A 139 13.64 13.41 2.72
C GLU A 139 14.36 13.70 1.39
N ILE A 140 13.82 13.19 0.27
CA ILE A 140 14.44 13.40 -1.05
C ILE A 140 14.22 14.87 -1.48
N PRO A 141 15.29 15.63 -1.75
CA PRO A 141 15.16 16.99 -2.24
C PRO A 141 14.45 17.08 -3.59
N SER A 142 13.71 18.15 -3.83
CA SER A 142 12.96 18.35 -5.08
C SER A 142 13.82 18.22 -6.34
N ALA A 143 15.06 18.75 -6.30
CA ALA A 143 15.99 18.64 -7.43
C ALA A 143 16.34 17.18 -7.75
N GLU A 144 16.43 16.33 -6.74
CA GLU A 144 16.71 14.90 -6.90
C GLU A 144 15.49 14.12 -7.37
N LEU A 145 14.28 14.54 -6.95
CA LEU A 145 13.03 13.96 -7.44
C LEU A 145 12.87 14.13 -8.95
N PHE A 146 13.25 15.26 -9.53
CA PHE A 146 13.22 15.45 -10.98
C PHE A 146 14.15 14.47 -11.71
N ILE A 147 15.39 14.31 -11.20
CA ILE A 147 16.36 13.37 -11.79
C ILE A 147 15.85 11.92 -11.65
N MET A 148 15.24 11.59 -10.50
CA MET A 148 14.66 10.28 -10.28
C MET A 148 13.50 10.01 -11.24
N ALA A 149 12.60 10.96 -11.44
CA ALA A 149 11.43 10.82 -12.29
C ALA A 149 11.79 10.47 -13.75
N GLU A 150 12.90 11.03 -14.26
CA GLU A 150 13.41 10.70 -15.61
C GLU A 150 13.92 9.25 -15.73
N ASN A 151 14.25 8.61 -14.61
CA ASN A 151 14.89 7.30 -14.56
C ASN A 151 13.98 6.20 -13.98
N LEU A 152 12.80 6.53 -13.48
CA LEU A 152 11.85 5.56 -12.96
C LEU A 152 11.21 4.73 -14.09
N GLN A 153 11.08 3.42 -13.84
CA GLN A 153 10.43 2.46 -14.76
C GLN A 153 9.05 2.04 -14.26
N ILE A 154 8.70 2.39 -13.03
CA ILE A 154 7.36 2.25 -12.43
C ILE A 154 6.92 3.61 -11.86
N PRO A 155 5.61 3.88 -11.77
CA PRO A 155 5.08 5.09 -11.14
C PRO A 155 5.54 5.24 -9.67
N ALA A 156 5.68 6.50 -9.23
CA ALA A 156 5.99 6.83 -7.85
C ALA A 156 5.33 8.15 -7.42
#